data_bea5fa25a090b0a4825fece2169f5316
#
_entry.id   bea5fa25a090b0a4825fece2169f5316
#
_cell.length_a   1.000
_cell.length_b   1.000
_cell.length_c   1.000
_cell.angle_alpha   90.00
_cell.angle_beta   90.00
_cell.angle_gamma   90.00
#
_symmetry.space_group_name_H-M   'P 1'
#
loop_
_entity.id
_entity.type
_entity.pdbx_description
1 polymer ?
#
loop_
_entity_poly.entity_id
_entity_poly.type
_entity_poly.pdbx_seq_one_letter_code
_entity_poly.pdbx_strand_id
1 'polypeptide(L)'
;MPNFWLAFLLVMLFSVQLHWLPPMGYGSWQHIVLPAVSIAFMSLAINARLLRASMLEVAGQRHVTWARMRGLAPRQTERDHILRNASLPVITAMGMHIGELIGGTMIIESIFAWPGVGRYAVSAIFNRDYPVIQCFTMLMVTVFVVCNLVVDVCSAWLDPRIRHHEGAQ
;
A
#
# COMPACT_ATOMS: atom_id res chain seq x y z
N MET A 1 9.74 -10.13 -4.86
CA MET A 1 10.85 -10.23 -3.88
C MET A 1 10.29 -9.91 -2.50
N PRO A 2 10.67 -10.62 -1.42
CA PRO A 2 10.20 -10.29 -0.07
C PRO A 2 10.76 -8.94 0.42
N ASN A 3 9.97 -8.17 1.20
CA ASN A 3 10.37 -6.85 1.69
C ASN A 3 11.65 -6.88 2.54
N PHE A 4 11.80 -7.92 3.37
CA PHE A 4 12.97 -8.07 4.23
C PHE A 4 14.28 -8.27 3.43
N TRP A 5 14.22 -8.97 2.31
CA TRP A 5 15.38 -9.19 1.44
C TRP A 5 15.85 -7.89 0.81
N LEU A 6 14.91 -7.07 0.33
CA LEU A 6 15.21 -5.73 -0.19
C LEU A 6 15.81 -4.85 0.92
N ALA A 7 15.26 -4.91 2.15
CA ALA A 7 15.80 -4.17 3.28
C ALA A 7 17.28 -4.50 3.54
N PHE A 8 17.65 -5.78 3.55
CA PHE A 8 19.04 -6.19 3.70
C PHE A 8 19.94 -5.70 2.56
N LEU A 9 19.48 -5.78 1.31
CA LEU A 9 20.24 -5.24 0.17
C LEU A 9 20.46 -3.74 0.27
N LEU A 10 19.43 -2.98 0.66
CA LEU A 10 19.54 -1.54 0.84
C LEU A 10 20.50 -1.19 1.98
N VAL A 11 20.46 -1.89 3.11
CA VAL A 11 21.42 -1.71 4.20
C VAL A 11 22.84 -2.01 3.71
N MET A 12 23.04 -3.14 3.01
CA MET A 12 24.35 -3.52 2.51
C MET A 12 24.91 -2.46 1.54
N LEU A 13 24.08 -1.97 0.63
CA LEU A 13 24.51 -0.99 -0.36
C LEU A 13 24.72 0.41 0.24
N PHE A 14 23.68 0.96 0.88
CA PHE A 14 23.70 2.37 1.30
C PHE A 14 24.37 2.61 2.66
N SER A 15 24.36 1.62 3.56
CA SER A 15 24.95 1.79 4.87
C SER A 15 26.36 1.22 4.93
N VAL A 16 26.60 0.02 4.38
CA VAL A 16 27.89 -0.66 4.51
C VAL A 16 28.86 -0.24 3.41
N GLN A 17 28.45 -0.19 2.15
CA GLN A 17 29.36 0.15 1.05
C GLN A 17 29.50 1.66 0.83
N LEU A 18 28.36 2.37 0.76
CA LEU A 18 28.37 3.81 0.44
C LEU A 18 28.49 4.70 1.69
N HIS A 19 28.19 4.21 2.88
CA HIS A 19 28.21 4.97 4.15
C HIS A 19 27.34 6.24 4.12
N TRP A 20 26.26 6.24 3.32
CA TRP A 20 25.39 7.42 3.15
C TRP A 20 24.30 7.49 4.20
N LEU A 21 23.78 6.33 4.61
CA LEU A 21 22.62 6.22 5.51
C LEU A 21 22.94 5.28 6.67
N PRO A 22 22.44 5.55 7.87
CA PRO A 22 22.64 4.71 9.03
C PRO A 22 21.93 3.36 8.85
N PRO A 23 22.55 2.22 9.28
CA PRO A 23 21.97 0.90 9.10
C PRO A 23 20.79 0.61 10.01
N MET A 24 20.78 1.17 11.23
CA MET A 24 19.80 0.90 12.28
C MET A 24 19.65 2.09 13.21
N GLY A 25 18.55 2.11 13.96
CA GLY A 25 18.31 3.10 15.00
C GLY A 25 17.25 4.13 14.65
N TYR A 26 17.19 5.21 15.43
CA TYR A 26 16.23 6.31 15.30
C TYR A 26 16.86 7.61 15.77
N GLY A 27 16.20 8.75 15.52
CA GLY A 27 16.65 10.05 16.03
C GLY A 27 16.97 11.06 14.93
N SER A 28 17.18 10.64 13.69
CA SER A 28 17.30 11.55 12.56
C SER A 28 16.43 11.09 11.38
N TRP A 29 16.12 12.01 10.47
CA TRP A 29 15.35 11.71 9.26
C TRP A 29 16.02 10.64 8.36
N GLN A 30 17.35 10.53 8.43
CA GLN A 30 18.11 9.56 7.65
C GLN A 30 17.78 8.10 8.01
N HIS A 31 17.42 7.83 9.27
CA HIS A 31 17.04 6.49 9.73
C HIS A 31 15.68 6.02 9.16
N ILE A 32 14.83 6.95 8.68
CA ILE A 32 13.52 6.62 8.10
C ILE A 32 13.65 6.19 6.64
N VAL A 33 14.66 6.66 5.92
CA VAL A 33 14.77 6.50 4.46
C VAL A 33 14.78 5.03 4.04
N LEU A 34 15.69 4.23 4.60
CA LEU A 34 15.81 2.81 4.23
C LEU A 34 14.57 1.98 4.59
N PRO A 35 14.00 2.08 5.81
CA PRO A 35 12.74 1.42 6.14
C PRO A 35 11.59 1.82 5.21
N ALA A 36 11.42 3.12 4.98
CA ALA A 36 10.35 3.63 4.13
C ALA A 36 10.45 3.13 2.68
N VAL A 37 11.65 3.17 2.10
CA VAL A 37 11.90 2.66 0.74
C VAL A 37 11.65 1.17 0.67
N SER A 38 12.06 0.39 1.67
CA SER A 38 11.85 -1.06 1.72
C SER A 38 10.38 -1.45 1.70
N ILE A 39 9.53 -0.71 2.43
CA ILE A 39 8.09 -0.94 2.49
C ILE A 39 7.42 -0.43 1.21
N ALA A 40 7.75 0.80 0.80
CA ALA A 40 7.10 1.47 -0.33
C ALA A 40 7.36 0.77 -1.67
N PHE A 41 8.55 0.22 -1.88
CA PHE A 41 8.94 -0.37 -3.16
C PHE A 41 8.03 -1.53 -3.58
N MET A 42 7.69 -2.41 -2.65
CA MET A 42 6.83 -3.55 -2.93
C MET A 42 5.39 -3.11 -3.22
N SER A 43 4.86 -2.22 -2.40
CA SER A 43 3.53 -1.64 -2.59
C SER A 43 3.43 -0.90 -3.92
N LEU A 44 4.44 -0.09 -4.25
CA LEU A 44 4.51 0.62 -5.53
C LEU A 44 4.52 -0.33 -6.72
N ALA A 45 5.30 -1.42 -6.66
CA ALA A 45 5.39 -2.39 -7.75
C ALA A 45 4.07 -3.14 -7.99
N ILE A 46 3.33 -3.48 -6.94
CA ILE A 46 2.01 -4.13 -7.03
C ILE A 46 0.99 -3.16 -7.61
N ASN A 47 0.90 -1.96 -7.05
CA ASN A 47 -0.08 -0.95 -7.47
C ASN A 47 0.19 -0.45 -8.89
N ALA A 48 1.44 -0.29 -9.31
CA ALA A 48 1.79 0.08 -10.68
C ALA A 48 1.36 -0.98 -11.69
N ARG A 49 1.54 -2.27 -11.38
CA ARG A 49 1.07 -3.38 -12.25
C ARG A 49 -0.45 -3.42 -12.32
N LEU A 50 -1.12 -3.24 -11.20
CA LEU A 50 -2.59 -3.21 -11.15
C LEU A 50 -3.14 -2.03 -11.95
N LEU A 51 -2.57 -0.84 -11.77
CA LEU A 51 -2.97 0.35 -12.54
C LEU A 51 -2.77 0.13 -14.05
N ARG A 52 -1.62 -0.42 -14.45
CA ARG A 52 -1.37 -0.72 -15.86
C ARG A 52 -2.39 -1.71 -16.44
N ALA A 53 -2.68 -2.79 -15.73
CA ALA A 53 -3.68 -3.78 -16.16
C ALA A 53 -5.07 -3.15 -16.31
N SER A 54 -5.50 -2.38 -15.31
CA SER A 54 -6.77 -1.66 -15.32
C SER A 54 -6.84 -0.63 -16.45
N MET A 55 -5.76 0.12 -16.72
CA MET A 55 -5.71 1.07 -17.84
C MET A 55 -5.85 0.37 -19.19
N LEU A 56 -5.21 -0.79 -19.39
CA LEU A 56 -5.33 -1.56 -20.63
C LEU A 56 -6.76 -2.08 -20.83
N GLU A 57 -7.39 -2.57 -19.78
CA GLU A 57 -8.78 -3.01 -19.81
C GLU A 57 -9.75 -1.86 -20.18
N VAL A 58 -9.64 -0.72 -19.49
CA VAL A 58 -10.46 0.46 -19.72
C VAL A 58 -10.23 1.02 -21.13
N ALA A 59 -8.99 1.01 -21.64
CA ALA A 59 -8.66 1.52 -22.97
C ALA A 59 -9.37 0.75 -24.10
N GLY A 60 -9.75 -0.53 -23.86
CA GLY A 60 -10.53 -1.34 -24.78
C GLY A 60 -12.05 -1.11 -24.71
N GLN A 61 -12.54 -0.34 -23.75
CA GLN A 61 -13.98 -0.13 -23.57
C GLN A 61 -14.59 0.81 -24.62
N ARG A 62 -15.87 0.59 -24.91
CA ARG A 62 -16.61 1.35 -25.96
C ARG A 62 -16.59 2.86 -25.74
N HIS A 63 -16.70 3.33 -24.51
CA HIS A 63 -16.73 4.77 -24.23
C HIS A 63 -15.41 5.47 -24.59
N VAL A 64 -14.27 4.79 -24.48
CA VAL A 64 -12.96 5.31 -24.90
C VAL A 64 -12.88 5.39 -26.43
N THR A 65 -13.40 4.35 -27.12
CA THR A 65 -13.51 4.36 -28.59
C THR A 65 -14.38 5.52 -29.08
N TRP A 66 -15.52 5.77 -28.44
CA TRP A 66 -16.38 6.91 -28.74
C TRP A 66 -15.69 8.26 -28.50
N ALA A 67 -14.92 8.39 -27.43
CA ALA A 67 -14.16 9.60 -27.15
C ALA A 67 -13.13 9.89 -28.27
N ARG A 68 -12.44 8.85 -28.74
CA ARG A 68 -11.49 8.95 -29.86
C ARG A 68 -12.17 9.32 -31.17
N MET A 69 -13.32 8.73 -31.47
CA MET A 69 -14.10 9.05 -32.67
C MET A 69 -14.59 10.51 -32.69
N ARG A 70 -14.81 11.10 -31.51
CA ARG A 70 -15.16 12.52 -31.35
C ARG A 70 -13.97 13.49 -31.56
N GLY A 71 -12.77 12.97 -31.85
CA GLY A 71 -11.59 13.79 -32.08
C GLY A 71 -10.93 14.34 -30.81
N LEU A 72 -11.22 13.78 -29.63
CA LEU A 72 -10.55 14.17 -28.40
C LEU A 72 -9.04 13.89 -28.50
N ALA A 73 -8.20 14.82 -28.03
CA ALA A 73 -6.77 14.65 -28.02
C ALA A 73 -6.36 13.39 -27.23
N PRO A 74 -5.33 12.64 -27.66
CA PRO A 74 -4.90 11.41 -26.99
C PRO A 74 -4.64 11.60 -25.50
N ARG A 75 -3.98 12.68 -25.09
CA ARG A 75 -3.72 13.00 -23.68
C ARG A 75 -4.99 13.26 -22.87
N GLN A 76 -5.99 13.90 -23.48
CA GLN A 76 -7.27 14.16 -22.84
C GLN A 76 -8.06 12.86 -22.66
N THR A 77 -8.09 12.02 -23.69
CA THR A 77 -8.72 10.69 -23.63
C THR A 77 -8.06 9.81 -22.55
N GLU A 78 -6.73 9.82 -22.46
CA GLU A 78 -6.00 9.05 -21.47
C GLU A 78 -6.29 9.53 -20.04
N ARG A 79 -6.23 10.84 -19.79
CA ARG A 79 -6.42 11.42 -18.47
C ARG A 79 -7.86 11.30 -17.98
N ASP A 80 -8.83 11.71 -18.81
CA ASP A 80 -10.20 11.94 -18.37
C ASP A 80 -11.08 10.68 -18.52
N HIS A 81 -10.76 9.80 -19.48
CA HIS A 81 -11.53 8.60 -19.75
C HIS A 81 -10.87 7.30 -19.34
N ILE A 82 -9.53 7.18 -19.47
CA ILE A 82 -8.83 5.95 -19.12
C ILE A 82 -8.36 5.99 -17.66
N LEU A 83 -7.49 6.93 -17.31
CA LEU A 83 -6.85 6.97 -15.99
C LEU A 83 -7.88 7.12 -14.86
N ARG A 84 -8.85 8.00 -15.03
CA ARG A 84 -9.89 8.24 -14.03
C ARG A 84 -10.70 6.97 -13.72
N ASN A 85 -11.09 6.21 -14.74
CA ASN A 85 -11.83 4.97 -14.54
C ASN A 85 -10.93 3.81 -14.07
N ALA A 86 -9.70 3.76 -14.55
CA ALA A 86 -8.71 2.74 -14.17
C ALA A 86 -8.18 2.91 -12.74
N SER A 87 -8.25 4.11 -12.17
CA SER A 87 -7.79 4.35 -10.79
C SER A 87 -8.75 3.84 -9.72
N LEU A 88 -10.04 3.69 -10.02
CA LEU A 88 -11.04 3.23 -9.04
C LEU A 88 -10.68 1.86 -8.41
N PRO A 89 -10.46 0.77 -9.19
CA PRO A 89 -10.10 -0.51 -8.61
C PRO A 89 -8.73 -0.48 -7.91
N VAL A 90 -7.83 0.43 -8.31
CA VAL A 90 -6.52 0.58 -7.67
C VAL A 90 -6.66 1.22 -6.29
N ILE A 91 -7.49 2.26 -6.14
CA ILE A 91 -7.77 2.91 -4.85
C ILE A 91 -8.37 1.90 -3.88
N THR A 92 -9.32 1.09 -4.33
CA THR A 92 -9.92 0.03 -3.50
C THR A 92 -8.87 -1.01 -3.08
N ALA A 93 -8.03 -1.47 -4.01
CA ALA A 93 -6.96 -2.41 -3.72
C ALA A 93 -5.90 -1.82 -2.77
N MET A 94 -5.55 -0.54 -2.92
CA MET A 94 -4.65 0.16 -1.98
C MET A 94 -5.19 0.14 -0.56
N GLY A 95 -6.50 0.30 -0.40
CA GLY A 95 -7.12 0.22 0.91
C GLY A 95 -7.00 -1.16 1.55
N MET A 96 -7.22 -2.22 0.80
CA MET A 96 -7.03 -3.59 1.28
C MET A 96 -5.57 -3.87 1.69
N HIS A 97 -4.60 -3.30 0.96
CA HIS A 97 -3.18 -3.46 1.27
C HIS A 97 -2.72 -2.75 2.56
N ILE A 98 -3.50 -1.84 3.12
CA ILE A 98 -3.15 -1.19 4.40
C ILE A 98 -2.96 -2.22 5.51
N GLY A 99 -3.83 -3.23 5.58
CA GLY A 99 -3.70 -4.32 6.55
C GLY A 99 -2.44 -5.15 6.38
N GLU A 100 -2.06 -5.45 5.14
CA GLU A 100 -0.82 -6.17 4.82
C GLU A 100 0.43 -5.33 5.16
N LEU A 101 0.36 -4.02 4.95
CA LEU A 101 1.44 -3.10 5.31
C LEU A 101 1.68 -3.11 6.82
N ILE A 102 0.63 -3.11 7.63
CA ILE A 102 0.75 -3.16 9.10
C ILE A 102 1.50 -4.44 9.53
N GLY A 103 1.15 -5.60 8.97
CA GLY A 103 1.85 -6.86 9.24
C GLY A 103 3.30 -6.86 8.74
N GLY A 104 3.55 -6.29 7.56
CA GLY A 104 4.88 -6.22 6.94
C GLY A 104 5.84 -5.27 7.66
N THR A 105 5.34 -4.24 8.32
CA THR A 105 6.17 -3.28 9.05
C THR A 105 6.88 -3.90 10.26
N MET A 106 6.29 -4.90 10.92
CA MET A 106 6.91 -5.58 12.07
C MET A 106 8.31 -6.13 11.77
N ILE A 107 8.47 -6.77 10.60
CA ILE A 107 9.76 -7.34 10.19
C ILE A 107 10.75 -6.21 9.88
N ILE A 108 10.30 -5.18 9.18
CA ILE A 108 11.14 -4.03 8.83
C ILE A 108 11.56 -3.26 10.08
N GLU A 109 10.64 -3.02 11.01
CA GLU A 109 10.94 -2.38 12.31
C GLU A 109 12.00 -3.19 13.10
N SER A 110 11.93 -4.51 13.05
CA SER A 110 12.90 -5.38 13.70
C SER A 110 14.27 -5.33 13.02
N ILE A 111 14.34 -5.32 11.69
CA ILE A 111 15.60 -5.25 10.93
C ILE A 111 16.31 -3.92 11.19
N PHE A 112 15.57 -2.81 11.12
CA PHE A 112 16.15 -1.47 11.30
C PHE A 112 16.24 -1.02 12.76
N ALA A 113 15.89 -1.88 13.72
CA ALA A 113 15.83 -1.55 15.14
C ALA A 113 14.96 -0.31 15.45
N TRP A 114 13.93 -0.10 14.63
CA TRP A 114 12.99 1.01 14.79
C TRP A 114 12.08 0.76 16.00
N PRO A 115 11.87 1.75 16.88
CA PRO A 115 11.04 1.58 18.08
C PRO A 115 9.54 1.70 17.72
N GLY A 116 9.04 0.75 16.92
CA GLY A 116 7.65 0.69 16.50
C GLY A 116 6.82 -0.31 17.32
N VAL A 117 5.51 -0.25 17.13
CA VAL A 117 4.54 -1.11 17.81
C VAL A 117 4.70 -2.58 17.35
N GLY A 118 5.06 -2.80 16.10
CA GLY A 118 5.29 -4.14 15.56
C GLY A 118 6.52 -4.81 16.19
N ARG A 119 7.63 -4.09 16.31
CA ARG A 119 8.82 -4.59 17.02
C ARG A 119 8.54 -4.91 18.49
N TYR A 120 7.74 -4.07 19.15
CA TYR A 120 7.32 -4.32 20.52
C TYR A 120 6.52 -5.61 20.63
N ALA A 121 5.58 -5.86 19.71
CA ALA A 121 4.82 -7.10 19.66
C ALA A 121 5.71 -8.32 19.42
N VAL A 122 6.70 -8.23 18.51
CA VAL A 122 7.67 -9.30 18.27
C VAL A 122 8.46 -9.62 19.56
N SER A 123 8.91 -8.60 20.29
CA SER A 123 9.58 -8.77 21.58
C SER A 123 8.67 -9.46 22.62
N ALA A 124 7.39 -9.09 22.69
CA ALA A 124 6.41 -9.71 23.57
C ALA A 124 6.20 -11.19 23.24
N ILE A 125 6.21 -11.57 21.95
CA ILE A 125 6.10 -12.97 21.51
C ILE A 125 7.31 -13.77 22.04
N PHE A 126 8.52 -13.28 21.88
CA PHE A 126 9.73 -13.95 22.39
C PHE A 126 9.73 -14.08 23.91
N ASN A 127 9.22 -13.08 24.62
CA ASN A 127 9.10 -13.07 26.08
C ASN A 127 7.85 -13.82 26.60
N ARG A 128 7.00 -14.34 25.70
CA ARG A 128 5.73 -15.02 26.04
C ARG A 128 4.78 -14.13 26.88
N ASP A 129 4.79 -12.83 26.62
CA ASP A 129 3.92 -11.87 27.29
C ASP A 129 2.54 -11.88 26.63
N TYR A 130 1.70 -12.79 27.06
CA TYR A 130 0.36 -12.99 26.50
C TYR A 130 -0.55 -11.77 26.60
N PRO A 131 -0.59 -11.01 27.72
CA PRO A 131 -1.37 -9.78 27.80
C PRO A 131 -1.03 -8.77 26.72
N VAL A 132 0.26 -8.54 26.45
CA VAL A 132 0.73 -7.63 25.42
C VAL A 132 0.37 -8.15 24.02
N ILE A 133 0.54 -9.45 23.77
CA ILE A 133 0.19 -10.08 22.50
C ILE A 133 -1.30 -9.93 22.20
N GLN A 134 -2.16 -10.18 23.20
CA GLN A 134 -3.62 -10.04 23.05
C GLN A 134 -4.02 -8.59 22.78
N CYS A 135 -3.48 -7.64 23.56
CA CYS A 135 -3.73 -6.22 23.37
C CYS A 135 -3.32 -5.75 21.98
N PHE A 136 -2.12 -6.13 21.54
CA PHE A 136 -1.61 -5.83 20.20
C PHE A 136 -2.51 -6.41 19.09
N THR A 137 -2.93 -7.67 19.23
CA THR A 137 -3.81 -8.31 18.25
C THR A 137 -5.16 -7.59 18.15
N MET A 138 -5.77 -7.26 19.28
CA MET A 138 -7.03 -6.49 19.30
C MET A 138 -6.87 -5.12 18.66
N LEU A 139 -5.77 -4.41 18.96
CA LEU A 139 -5.47 -3.11 18.36
C LEU A 139 -5.34 -3.23 16.84
N MET A 140 -4.59 -4.22 16.34
CA MET A 140 -4.37 -4.42 14.91
C MET A 140 -5.66 -4.78 14.17
N VAL A 141 -6.48 -5.67 14.73
CA VAL A 141 -7.80 -6.01 14.16
C VAL A 141 -8.69 -4.78 14.11
N THR A 142 -8.71 -3.98 15.18
CA THR A 142 -9.51 -2.75 15.20
C THR A 142 -9.06 -1.76 14.14
N VAL A 143 -7.75 -1.51 14.03
CA VAL A 143 -7.18 -0.62 13.00
C VAL A 143 -7.50 -1.16 11.60
N PHE A 144 -7.35 -2.46 11.37
CA PHE A 144 -7.66 -3.09 10.09
C PHE A 144 -9.13 -2.90 9.70
N VAL A 145 -10.07 -3.17 10.63
CA VAL A 145 -11.51 -3.01 10.38
C VAL A 145 -11.86 -1.54 10.10
N VAL A 146 -11.31 -0.61 10.87
CA VAL A 146 -11.55 0.83 10.67
C VAL A 146 -10.99 1.29 9.32
N CYS A 147 -9.78 0.87 8.96
CA CYS A 147 -9.19 1.20 7.65
C CYS A 147 -10.03 0.66 6.50
N ASN A 148 -10.46 -0.60 6.56
CA ASN A 148 -11.33 -1.17 5.52
C ASN A 148 -12.66 -0.42 5.42
N LEU A 149 -13.30 -0.12 6.55
CA LEU A 149 -14.54 0.66 6.56
C LEU A 149 -14.36 2.03 5.88
N VAL A 150 -13.27 2.73 6.19
CA VAL A 150 -12.96 4.03 5.56
C VAL A 150 -12.78 3.86 4.05
N VAL A 151 -12.07 2.81 3.62
CA VAL A 151 -11.87 2.52 2.19
C VAL A 151 -13.18 2.20 1.49
N ASP A 152 -14.04 1.39 2.10
CA ASP A 152 -15.34 1.02 1.55
C ASP A 152 -16.24 2.26 1.40
N VAL A 153 -16.29 3.12 2.41
CA VAL A 153 -17.02 4.38 2.35
C VAL A 153 -16.46 5.31 1.26
N CYS A 154 -15.14 5.45 1.17
CA CYS A 154 -14.50 6.25 0.12
C CYS A 154 -14.77 5.68 -1.28
N SER A 155 -14.70 4.36 -1.44
CA SER A 155 -14.98 3.68 -2.71
C SER A 155 -16.45 3.85 -3.12
N ALA A 156 -17.38 3.70 -2.19
CA ALA A 156 -18.80 3.93 -2.44
C ALA A 156 -19.14 5.39 -2.79
N TRP A 157 -18.35 6.33 -2.26
CA TRP A 157 -18.49 7.75 -2.60
C TRP A 157 -17.92 8.09 -3.99
N LEU A 158 -16.81 7.43 -4.38
CA LEU A 158 -16.15 7.64 -5.66
C LEU A 158 -16.83 6.91 -6.82
N ASP A 159 -17.49 5.78 -6.57
CA ASP A 159 -18.17 4.99 -7.60
C ASP A 159 -19.70 5.00 -7.39
N PRO A 160 -20.43 5.92 -8.06
CA PRO A 160 -21.87 5.98 -7.96
C PRO A 160 -22.59 4.75 -8.57
N ARG A 161 -21.90 3.87 -9.28
CA ARG A 161 -22.46 2.66 -9.89
C ARG A 161 -22.80 1.58 -8.86
N ILE A 162 -22.12 1.54 -7.73
CA ILE A 162 -22.39 0.60 -6.62
C ILE A 162 -23.78 0.86 -6.02
N ARG A 163 -24.27 2.10 -6.03
CA ARG A 163 -25.59 2.50 -5.51
C ARG A 163 -26.78 1.89 -6.27
N HIS A 164 -26.62 1.44 -7.51
CA HIS A 164 -27.72 0.97 -8.34
C HIS A 164 -27.92 -0.55 -8.30
N HIS A 165 -27.03 -1.34 -7.69
CA HIS A 165 -27.21 -2.79 -7.59
C HIS A 165 -27.99 -3.25 -6.34
N GLU A 166 -28.13 -2.42 -5.31
CA GLU A 166 -28.93 -2.78 -4.11
C GLU A 166 -30.44 -2.51 -4.27
N GLY A 167 -30.86 -1.87 -5.34
CA GLY A 167 -32.28 -1.56 -5.59
C GLY A 167 -33.03 -2.53 -6.51
N ALA A 168 -32.40 -3.65 -6.92
CA ALA A 168 -32.97 -4.60 -7.88
C ALA A 168 -33.02 -6.05 -7.33
N GLN A 169 -33.34 -6.21 -6.03
CA GLN A 169 -33.78 -7.48 -5.46
C GLN A 169 -35.19 -7.36 -4.89
#